data_235de224fef55a7297a35b61fb8ea4e4
#
_entry.id   235de224fef55a7297a35b61fb8ea4e4
#
_cell.length_a   1.000
_cell.length_b   1.000
_cell.length_c   1.000
_cell.angle_alpha   90.00
_cell.angle_beta   90.00
_cell.angle_gamma   90.00
#
_symmetry.space_group_name_H-M   'P 1'
#
loop_
_entity.id
_entity.type
_entity.pdbx_description
1 polymer ?
#
loop_
_entity_poly.entity_id
_entity_poly.type
_entity_poly.pdbx_seq_one_letter_code
_entity_poly.pdbx_strand_id
1 'polypeptide(L)'
;MKKLSVIQILPTLNTGGVERGVMDFNKFLVANGHKSFVISDGGRQVKNLIADGGEHIHLSVAKKSFLTLLQAKKLADVINEISPDIVHIRSRVPAWVLQISKLFLRKPRPLIFSTFHGLYSTPFYSRIMASFDHVIAISKTVENYVNDNYTNHLKSPPRLIYRGADDHYFSRKYQPKIEYTKDFYKKFPSLESKQLLTFPGRLSSWKGQESFIKLISDLPDSFCGLIVGPYNDAKPKYLKRLRSLIQNYGIDSRIYFYDAKDDIRDIYYLSSIVFNLSAKPEPFGRTTLEAAMMGKKICGWSRGGAGEVLDLCFPEGKVNFGDFDALVTKVKSLSASSTVPENIFLTAELMHSKTLDFYYDALDNKA
;
A
#
# COMPACT_ATOMS: atom_id res chain seq x y z
N MET A 1 15.13 20.14 17.27
CA MET A 1 13.67 20.33 17.03
C MET A 1 12.87 19.95 18.28
N LYS A 2 11.73 20.59 18.53
CA LYS A 2 10.81 20.25 19.63
C LYS A 2 10.36 18.78 19.48
N LYS A 3 10.32 18.04 20.58
CA LYS A 3 9.78 16.68 20.57
C LYS A 3 8.26 16.74 20.56
N LEU A 4 7.62 16.04 19.61
CA LEU A 4 6.17 16.04 19.40
C LEU A 4 5.51 14.87 20.14
N SER A 5 4.25 15.07 20.51
CA SER A 5 3.31 14.04 20.93
C SER A 5 2.31 13.81 19.81
N VAL A 6 2.30 12.61 19.23
CA VAL A 6 1.51 12.26 18.04
C VAL A 6 0.54 11.11 18.34
N ILE A 7 -0.75 11.31 18.11
CA ILE A 7 -1.74 10.24 18.13
C ILE A 7 -2.06 9.84 16.69
N GLN A 8 -1.92 8.55 16.35
CA GLN A 8 -2.45 7.97 15.10
C GLN A 8 -3.74 7.19 15.40
N ILE A 9 -4.78 7.36 14.58
CA ILE A 9 -6.07 6.68 14.79
C ILE A 9 -6.45 5.87 13.55
N LEU A 10 -6.68 4.56 13.75
CA LEU A 10 -7.09 3.61 12.70
C LEU A 10 -8.07 2.57 13.26
N PRO A 11 -8.79 1.80 12.41
CA PRO A 11 -9.77 0.83 12.90
C PRO A 11 -9.17 -0.27 13.75
N THR A 12 -8.16 -0.98 13.23
CA THR A 12 -7.51 -2.14 13.87
C THR A 12 -6.02 -2.17 13.53
N LEU A 13 -5.23 -2.88 14.34
CA LEU A 13 -3.80 -3.14 14.11
C LEU A 13 -3.57 -4.62 13.71
N ASN A 14 -4.22 -5.07 12.64
CA ASN A 14 -4.01 -6.38 12.05
C ASN A 14 -2.96 -6.33 10.92
N THR A 15 -3.18 -7.07 9.84
CA THR A 15 -2.32 -7.10 8.65
C THR A 15 -2.96 -6.30 7.51
N GLY A 16 -2.25 -5.31 7.00
CA GLY A 16 -2.71 -4.48 5.88
C GLY A 16 -1.73 -3.36 5.58
N GLY A 17 -1.96 -2.68 4.48
CA GLY A 17 -1.05 -1.61 4.04
C GLY A 17 -1.10 -0.37 4.91
N VAL A 18 -2.25 -0.03 5.49
CA VAL A 18 -2.40 1.13 6.40
C VAL A 18 -1.78 0.81 7.74
N GLU A 19 -2.08 -0.38 8.27
CA GLU A 19 -1.58 -0.88 9.55
C GLU A 19 -0.04 -0.93 9.55
N ARG A 20 0.56 -1.49 8.49
CA ARG A 20 2.03 -1.50 8.33
C ARG A 20 2.58 -0.08 8.33
N GLY A 21 1.98 0.85 7.58
CA GLY A 21 2.43 2.24 7.56
C GLY A 21 2.32 2.95 8.92
N VAL A 22 1.34 2.58 9.77
CA VAL A 22 1.23 3.09 11.14
C VAL A 22 2.33 2.51 12.03
N MET A 23 2.63 1.21 11.90
CA MET A 23 3.70 0.54 12.64
C MET A 23 5.07 1.12 12.29
N ASP A 24 5.36 1.27 10.99
CA ASP A 24 6.64 1.80 10.52
C ASP A 24 6.82 3.27 10.96
N PHE A 25 5.75 4.08 10.89
CA PHE A 25 5.78 5.46 11.36
C PHE A 25 5.89 5.58 12.89
N ASN A 26 5.30 4.64 13.65
CA ASN A 26 5.49 4.55 15.09
C ASN A 26 6.97 4.35 15.44
N LYS A 27 7.64 3.35 14.81
CA LYS A 27 9.07 3.12 14.98
C LYS A 27 9.89 4.36 14.68
N PHE A 28 9.61 5.03 13.56
CA PHE A 28 10.29 6.25 13.15
C PHE A 28 10.12 7.36 14.17
N LEU A 29 8.92 7.61 14.66
CA LEU A 29 8.65 8.64 15.69
C LEU A 29 9.42 8.37 16.97
N VAL A 30 9.35 7.14 17.49
CA VAL A 30 10.03 6.74 18.72
C VAL A 30 11.56 6.84 18.57
N ALA A 31 12.12 6.33 17.47
CA ALA A 31 13.55 6.40 17.18
C ALA A 31 14.07 7.85 17.10
N ASN A 32 13.21 8.80 16.70
CA ASN A 32 13.52 10.22 16.68
C ASN A 32 13.15 10.95 18.00
N GLY A 33 12.77 10.21 19.05
CA GLY A 33 12.51 10.73 20.41
C GLY A 33 11.17 11.44 20.55
N HIS A 34 10.20 11.21 19.64
CA HIS A 34 8.82 11.67 19.75
C HIS A 34 7.98 10.69 20.59
N LYS A 35 6.90 11.18 21.19
CA LYS A 35 5.89 10.32 21.82
C LYS A 35 4.91 9.85 20.76
N SER A 36 4.70 8.53 20.62
CA SER A 36 3.82 7.92 19.65
C SER A 36 2.71 7.13 20.33
N PHE A 37 1.47 7.54 20.10
CA PHE A 37 0.25 6.88 20.58
C PHE A 37 -0.54 6.36 19.40
N VAL A 38 -1.10 5.16 19.54
CA VAL A 38 -1.97 4.57 18.53
C VAL A 38 -3.30 4.16 19.14
N ILE A 39 -4.38 4.72 18.63
CA ILE A 39 -5.75 4.40 19.05
C ILE A 39 -6.38 3.47 18.01
N SER A 40 -6.85 2.29 18.44
CA SER A 40 -7.54 1.32 17.59
C SER A 40 -8.38 0.33 18.42
N ASP A 41 -9.20 -0.49 17.73
CA ASP A 41 -9.95 -1.60 18.34
C ASP A 41 -9.06 -2.86 18.57
N GLY A 42 -7.73 -2.65 18.74
CA GLY A 42 -6.76 -3.72 18.95
C GLY A 42 -6.31 -4.41 17.65
N GLY A 43 -5.67 -5.56 17.81
CA GLY A 43 -5.16 -6.37 16.69
C GLY A 43 -3.85 -7.07 17.00
N ARG A 44 -3.40 -7.93 16.06
CA ARG A 44 -2.22 -8.79 16.24
C ARG A 44 -0.92 -8.00 16.42
N GLN A 45 -0.85 -6.78 15.88
CA GLN A 45 0.35 -5.94 15.90
C GLN A 45 0.51 -5.10 17.17
N VAL A 46 -0.48 -5.09 18.08
CA VAL A 46 -0.41 -4.29 19.32
C VAL A 46 0.84 -4.60 20.14
N LYS A 47 1.17 -5.89 20.31
CA LYS A 47 2.37 -6.31 21.06
C LYS A 47 3.65 -5.76 20.42
N ASN A 48 3.73 -5.80 19.10
CA ASN A 48 4.89 -5.31 18.36
C ASN A 48 5.01 -3.78 18.48
N LEU A 49 3.87 -3.06 18.39
CA LEU A 49 3.85 -1.60 18.56
C LEU A 49 4.39 -1.17 19.92
N ILE A 50 3.98 -1.87 20.98
CA ILE A 50 4.46 -1.60 22.35
C ILE A 50 5.96 -1.95 22.49
N ALA A 51 6.39 -3.08 21.90
CA ALA A 51 7.81 -3.47 21.88
C ALA A 51 8.69 -2.46 21.12
N ASP A 52 8.13 -1.78 20.11
CA ASP A 52 8.77 -0.71 19.35
C ASP A 52 8.72 0.66 20.10
N GLY A 53 8.27 0.70 21.36
CA GLY A 53 8.25 1.90 22.21
C GLY A 53 7.03 2.80 22.02
N GLY A 54 6.02 2.40 21.24
CA GLY A 54 4.75 3.12 21.14
C GLY A 54 3.76 2.75 22.22
N GLU A 55 2.75 3.58 22.41
CA GLU A 55 1.65 3.32 23.35
C GLU A 55 0.37 3.01 22.59
N HIS A 56 -0.32 1.91 22.95
CA HIS A 56 -1.60 1.54 22.38
C HIS A 56 -2.75 1.86 23.33
N ILE A 57 -3.76 2.54 22.80
CA ILE A 57 -5.00 2.83 23.54
C ILE A 57 -6.15 2.14 22.82
N HIS A 58 -6.78 1.20 23.53
CA HIS A 58 -7.92 0.46 22.99
C HIS A 58 -9.17 1.34 22.99
N LEU A 59 -9.75 1.53 21.80
CA LEU A 59 -11.05 2.19 21.62
C LEU A 59 -11.79 1.58 20.44
N SER A 60 -13.07 1.23 20.62
CA SER A 60 -13.89 0.57 19.58
C SER A 60 -14.31 1.54 18.47
N VAL A 61 -13.37 1.82 17.57
CA VAL A 61 -13.53 2.74 16.41
C VAL A 61 -13.53 2.02 15.05
N ALA A 62 -13.60 0.68 15.04
CA ALA A 62 -13.50 -0.12 13.81
C ALA A 62 -14.82 -0.30 13.06
N LYS A 63 -15.91 -0.53 13.77
CA LYS A 63 -17.21 -0.94 13.19
C LYS A 63 -17.97 0.24 12.58
N LYS A 64 -18.59 0.02 11.41
CA LYS A 64 -19.57 0.96 10.82
C LYS A 64 -20.91 0.84 11.55
N SER A 65 -20.99 1.40 12.74
CA SER A 65 -22.17 1.35 13.59
C SER A 65 -22.42 2.74 14.21
N PHE A 66 -23.67 3.08 14.45
CA PHE A 66 -24.03 4.28 15.21
C PHE A 66 -23.43 4.23 16.63
N LEU A 67 -23.36 3.05 17.26
CA LEU A 67 -22.72 2.86 18.56
C LEU A 67 -21.23 3.24 18.58
N THR A 68 -20.55 3.15 17.44
CA THR A 68 -19.16 3.59 17.32
C THR A 68 -19.03 5.11 17.46
N LEU A 69 -20.04 5.88 17.03
CA LEU A 69 -20.05 7.34 17.19
C LEU A 69 -20.17 7.76 18.66
N LEU A 70 -20.77 6.92 19.52
CA LEU A 70 -20.83 7.14 20.96
C LEU A 70 -19.45 7.09 21.64
N GLN A 71 -18.43 6.55 20.97
CA GLN A 71 -17.05 6.60 21.47
C GLN A 71 -16.43 8.01 21.37
N ALA A 72 -17.12 8.98 20.74
CA ALA A 72 -16.59 10.32 20.52
C ALA A 72 -16.20 11.05 21.82
N LYS A 73 -17.00 10.92 22.88
CA LYS A 73 -16.68 11.52 24.19
C LYS A 73 -15.42 10.87 24.79
N LYS A 74 -15.35 9.54 24.78
CA LYS A 74 -14.16 8.82 25.27
C LYS A 74 -12.90 9.16 24.47
N LEU A 75 -13.02 9.27 23.15
CA LEU A 75 -11.90 9.70 22.29
C LEU A 75 -11.44 11.12 22.67
N ALA A 76 -12.38 12.02 22.90
CA ALA A 76 -12.05 13.38 23.33
C ALA A 76 -11.37 13.39 24.72
N ASP A 77 -11.83 12.58 25.66
CA ASP A 77 -11.23 12.49 27.00
C ASP A 77 -9.77 12.01 26.92
N VAL A 78 -9.50 10.97 26.12
CA VAL A 78 -8.14 10.48 25.83
C VAL A 78 -7.27 11.57 25.19
N ILE A 79 -7.77 12.28 24.18
CA ILE A 79 -7.02 13.37 23.53
C ILE A 79 -6.75 14.50 24.50
N ASN A 80 -7.72 14.86 25.36
CA ASN A 80 -7.55 15.90 26.36
C ASN A 80 -6.55 15.54 27.46
N GLU A 81 -6.47 14.26 27.83
CA GLU A 81 -5.50 13.74 28.82
C GLU A 81 -4.08 13.75 28.26
N ILE A 82 -3.87 13.22 27.05
CA ILE A 82 -2.55 13.17 26.41
C ILE A 82 -2.09 14.57 25.99
N SER A 83 -3.02 15.45 25.63
CA SER A 83 -2.73 16.79 25.07
C SER A 83 -1.70 16.73 23.93
N PRO A 84 -1.95 15.96 22.85
CA PRO A 84 -0.99 15.78 21.78
C PRO A 84 -0.82 17.06 20.93
N ASP A 85 0.34 17.21 20.29
CA ASP A 85 0.53 18.25 19.27
C ASP A 85 -0.25 17.92 17.99
N ILE A 86 -0.27 16.63 17.63
CA ILE A 86 -0.84 16.12 16.35
C ILE A 86 -1.79 14.95 16.61
N VAL A 87 -2.93 14.96 15.91
CA VAL A 87 -3.80 13.79 15.74
C VAL A 87 -3.85 13.43 14.25
N HIS A 88 -3.42 12.23 13.89
CA HIS A 88 -3.38 11.77 12.49
C HIS A 88 -4.37 10.65 12.23
N ILE A 89 -5.39 10.93 11.44
CA ILE A 89 -6.44 10.01 11.03
C ILE A 89 -6.02 9.19 9.81
N ARG A 90 -6.18 7.87 9.92
CA ARG A 90 -5.81 6.92 8.87
C ARG A 90 -7.01 6.26 8.17
N SER A 91 -8.24 6.49 8.65
CA SER A 91 -9.43 5.82 8.09
C SER A 91 -10.72 6.57 8.37
N ARG A 92 -11.74 6.32 7.55
CA ARG A 92 -13.02 7.03 7.52
C ARG A 92 -13.88 6.84 8.77
N VAL A 93 -13.98 5.62 9.33
CA VAL A 93 -14.81 5.38 10.53
C VAL A 93 -14.26 6.15 11.73
N PRO A 94 -12.95 6.01 12.09
CA PRO A 94 -12.38 6.85 13.13
C PRO A 94 -12.46 8.35 12.84
N ALA A 95 -12.42 8.76 11.57
CA ALA A 95 -12.56 10.16 11.18
C ALA A 95 -13.93 10.75 11.59
N TRP A 96 -15.01 10.01 11.40
CA TRP A 96 -16.33 10.43 11.86
C TRP A 96 -16.43 10.51 13.38
N VAL A 97 -15.83 9.56 14.11
CA VAL A 97 -15.75 9.60 15.58
C VAL A 97 -14.98 10.85 16.02
N LEU A 98 -13.81 11.13 15.43
CA LEU A 98 -13.01 12.30 15.76
C LEU A 98 -13.76 13.61 15.43
N GLN A 99 -14.50 13.66 14.34
CA GLN A 99 -15.27 14.86 13.98
C GLN A 99 -16.28 15.23 15.08
N ILE A 100 -16.96 14.25 15.66
CA ILE A 100 -17.87 14.45 16.79
C ILE A 100 -17.07 14.78 18.06
N SER A 101 -15.94 14.12 18.30
CA SER A 101 -15.07 14.36 19.47
C SER A 101 -14.61 15.81 19.56
N LYS A 102 -14.48 16.52 18.42
CA LYS A 102 -14.08 17.94 18.39
C LYS A 102 -14.99 18.85 19.22
N LEU A 103 -16.24 18.46 19.48
CA LEU A 103 -17.19 19.19 20.33
C LEU A 103 -16.76 19.18 21.80
N PHE A 104 -15.97 18.20 22.23
CA PHE A 104 -15.55 17.95 23.60
C PHE A 104 -14.06 18.21 23.85
N LEU A 105 -13.31 18.61 22.81
CA LEU A 105 -11.89 18.91 22.94
C LEU A 105 -11.67 20.26 23.65
N ARG A 106 -10.77 20.25 24.63
CA ARG A 106 -10.29 21.44 25.31
C ARG A 106 -9.35 22.25 24.42
N LYS A 107 -9.15 23.52 24.72
CA LYS A 107 -8.16 24.37 24.06
C LYS A 107 -6.85 24.35 24.86
N PRO A 108 -5.67 24.45 24.21
CA PRO A 108 -5.50 24.47 22.75
C PRO A 108 -5.79 23.08 22.13
N ARG A 109 -6.38 23.07 20.94
CA ARG A 109 -6.67 21.82 20.21
C ARG A 109 -5.46 21.38 19.41
N PRO A 110 -5.21 20.05 19.30
CA PRO A 110 -4.18 19.53 18.40
C PRO A 110 -4.46 19.89 16.95
N LEU A 111 -3.44 19.90 16.10
CA LEU A 111 -3.64 19.89 14.64
C LEU A 111 -4.07 18.50 14.20
N ILE A 112 -5.03 18.45 13.29
CA ILE A 112 -5.59 17.19 12.81
C ILE A 112 -5.21 16.97 11.36
N PHE A 113 -4.47 15.89 11.12
CA PHE A 113 -4.07 15.43 9.80
C PHE A 113 -4.90 14.22 9.38
N SER A 114 -5.10 14.07 8.09
CA SER A 114 -5.65 12.86 7.48
C SER A 114 -4.79 12.40 6.31
N THR A 115 -4.75 11.09 6.06
CA THR A 115 -4.12 10.53 4.86
C THR A 115 -5.15 9.80 4.02
N PHE A 116 -5.22 10.18 2.74
CA PHE A 116 -5.96 9.44 1.74
C PHE A 116 -5.13 8.26 1.23
N HIS A 117 -5.51 7.05 1.62
CA HIS A 117 -4.87 5.79 1.22
C HIS A 117 -5.51 5.13 -0.01
N GLY A 118 -6.53 5.76 -0.59
CA GLY A 118 -7.27 5.15 -1.69
C GLY A 118 -8.19 6.13 -2.42
N LEU A 119 -8.64 5.70 -3.59
CA LEU A 119 -9.68 6.35 -4.39
C LEU A 119 -11.05 5.88 -3.86
N TYR A 120 -11.63 6.62 -2.95
CA TYR A 120 -12.82 6.20 -2.20
C TYR A 120 -14.09 6.29 -3.04
N SER A 121 -14.88 5.22 -3.08
CA SER A 121 -16.07 5.07 -3.95
C SER A 121 -17.35 5.78 -3.44
N THR A 122 -17.34 6.36 -2.25
CA THR A 122 -18.51 7.01 -1.64
C THR A 122 -18.18 8.43 -1.23
N PRO A 123 -18.35 9.42 -2.12
CA PRO A 123 -17.92 10.80 -1.87
C PRO A 123 -18.47 11.37 -0.58
N PHE A 124 -19.79 11.28 -0.34
CA PHE A 124 -20.42 11.84 0.86
C PHE A 124 -19.82 11.28 2.16
N TYR A 125 -19.71 9.95 2.29
CA TYR A 125 -19.14 9.32 3.47
C TYR A 125 -17.64 9.61 3.63
N SER A 126 -16.93 9.73 2.51
CA SER A 126 -15.47 9.88 2.49
C SER A 126 -15.00 11.32 2.63
N ARG A 127 -15.89 12.33 2.41
CA ARG A 127 -15.57 13.75 2.53
C ARG A 127 -14.98 14.14 3.89
N ILE A 128 -15.31 13.37 4.93
CA ILE A 128 -14.79 13.60 6.28
C ILE A 128 -13.26 13.58 6.32
N MET A 129 -12.61 12.77 5.45
CA MET A 129 -11.15 12.72 5.37
C MET A 129 -10.55 14.02 4.83
N ALA A 130 -11.31 14.80 4.06
CA ALA A 130 -10.89 16.10 3.52
C ALA A 130 -11.21 17.28 4.46
N SER A 131 -11.96 17.06 5.54
CA SER A 131 -12.50 18.14 6.40
C SER A 131 -11.61 18.51 7.59
N PHE A 132 -10.40 17.93 7.69
CA PHE A 132 -9.45 18.22 8.76
C PHE A 132 -8.49 19.35 8.39
N ASP A 133 -7.57 19.68 9.29
CA ASP A 133 -6.71 20.85 9.11
C ASP A 133 -5.76 20.66 7.92
N HIS A 134 -5.19 19.44 7.80
CA HIS A 134 -4.28 19.08 6.72
C HIS A 134 -4.57 17.70 6.15
N VAL A 135 -4.37 17.57 4.84
CA VAL A 135 -4.60 16.34 4.09
C VAL A 135 -3.31 15.89 3.41
N ILE A 136 -2.97 14.62 3.56
CA ILE A 136 -1.86 13.98 2.85
C ILE A 136 -2.43 13.07 1.76
N ALA A 137 -1.92 13.24 0.54
CA ALA A 137 -2.17 12.36 -0.59
C ALA A 137 -0.92 11.48 -0.85
N ILE A 138 -1.13 10.17 -1.01
CA ILE A 138 -0.02 9.19 -1.11
C ILE A 138 0.56 9.04 -2.52
N SER A 139 -0.01 9.70 -3.51
CA SER A 139 0.41 9.74 -4.90
C SER A 139 -0.23 10.93 -5.61
N LYS A 140 0.26 11.29 -6.79
CA LYS A 140 -0.35 12.33 -7.63
C LYS A 140 -1.76 11.94 -8.07
N THR A 141 -1.98 10.64 -8.35
CA THR A 141 -3.32 10.10 -8.64
C THR A 141 -4.30 10.36 -7.49
N VAL A 142 -3.86 10.15 -6.25
CA VAL A 142 -4.72 10.41 -5.07
C VAL A 142 -4.87 11.92 -4.84
N GLU A 143 -3.83 12.72 -5.04
CA GLU A 143 -3.90 14.17 -4.92
C GLU A 143 -4.91 14.77 -5.91
N ASN A 144 -4.82 14.39 -7.18
CA ASN A 144 -5.78 14.81 -8.21
C ASN A 144 -7.20 14.37 -7.85
N TYR A 145 -7.37 13.10 -7.44
CA TYR A 145 -8.67 12.58 -7.00
C TYR A 145 -9.27 13.39 -5.84
N VAL A 146 -8.45 13.77 -4.86
CA VAL A 146 -8.90 14.59 -3.72
C VAL A 146 -9.30 15.99 -4.20
N ASN A 147 -8.52 16.61 -5.05
CA ASN A 147 -8.83 17.92 -5.63
C ASN A 147 -10.12 17.88 -6.45
N ASP A 148 -10.31 16.85 -7.30
CA ASP A 148 -11.49 16.75 -8.17
C ASP A 148 -12.79 16.49 -7.40
N ASN A 149 -12.72 15.76 -6.27
CA ASN A 149 -13.92 15.27 -5.59
C ASN A 149 -14.22 15.96 -4.25
N TYR A 150 -13.23 16.64 -3.63
CA TYR A 150 -13.36 17.13 -2.25
C TYR A 150 -12.88 18.56 -2.04
N THR A 151 -12.57 19.33 -3.09
CA THR A 151 -12.06 20.72 -3.01
C THR A 151 -12.86 21.58 -2.03
N ASN A 152 -14.19 21.52 -2.08
CA ASN A 152 -15.08 22.30 -1.20
C ASN A 152 -15.04 21.88 0.29
N HIS A 153 -14.30 20.83 0.62
CA HIS A 153 -14.15 20.33 1.99
C HIS A 153 -12.74 20.52 2.53
N LEU A 154 -11.79 20.87 1.68
CA LEU A 154 -10.40 21.10 2.04
C LEU A 154 -10.24 22.46 2.72
N LYS A 155 -9.44 22.52 3.79
CA LYS A 155 -9.01 23.79 4.40
C LYS A 155 -7.75 24.33 3.75
N SER A 156 -6.94 23.46 3.19
CA SER A 156 -5.73 23.76 2.41
C SER A 156 -5.52 22.69 1.35
N PRO A 157 -4.78 22.98 0.26
CA PRO A 157 -4.46 21.97 -0.75
C PRO A 157 -3.83 20.72 -0.11
N PRO A 158 -4.14 19.51 -0.62
CA PRO A 158 -3.54 18.30 -0.10
C PRO A 158 -2.02 18.31 -0.35
N ARG A 159 -1.24 17.89 0.62
CA ARG A 159 0.21 17.73 0.47
C ARG A 159 0.52 16.37 -0.13
N LEU A 160 1.18 16.35 -1.27
CA LEU A 160 1.70 15.13 -1.85
C LEU A 160 2.90 14.62 -1.05
N ILE A 161 2.72 13.47 -0.42
CA ILE A 161 3.79 12.71 0.21
C ILE A 161 3.69 11.28 -0.32
N TYR A 162 4.55 10.94 -1.27
CA TYR A 162 4.56 9.60 -1.87
C TYR A 162 4.73 8.54 -0.81
N ARG A 163 3.97 7.46 -0.96
CA ARG A 163 4.15 6.29 -0.12
C ARG A 163 5.52 5.67 -0.40
N GLY A 164 6.20 5.24 0.66
CA GLY A 164 7.46 4.53 0.57
C GLY A 164 7.32 3.06 0.94
N ALA A 165 8.36 2.29 0.66
CA ALA A 165 8.57 0.95 1.18
C ALA A 165 9.92 0.88 1.92
N ASP A 166 10.05 -0.12 2.79
CA ASP A 166 11.27 -0.36 3.58
C ASP A 166 12.36 -0.92 2.67
N ASP A 167 13.37 -0.12 2.38
CA ASP A 167 14.50 -0.44 1.50
C ASP A 167 15.52 -1.39 2.16
N HIS A 168 15.55 -1.46 3.48
CA HIS A 168 16.31 -2.49 4.20
C HIS A 168 15.65 -3.86 4.06
N TYR A 169 14.32 -3.91 4.17
CA TYR A 169 13.56 -5.14 4.01
C TYR A 169 13.51 -5.57 2.53
N PHE A 170 13.15 -4.68 1.60
CA PHE A 170 13.14 -4.94 0.16
C PHE A 170 14.49 -4.58 -0.49
N SER A 171 15.55 -5.25 -0.04
CA SER A 171 16.92 -4.97 -0.47
C SER A 171 17.30 -5.76 -1.72
N ARG A 172 18.06 -5.15 -2.63
CA ARG A 172 18.71 -5.85 -3.75
C ARG A 172 19.67 -6.95 -3.29
N LYS A 173 20.21 -6.84 -2.08
CA LYS A 173 21.14 -7.81 -1.49
C LYS A 173 20.41 -9.01 -0.89
N TYR A 174 19.08 -8.99 -0.85
CA TYR A 174 18.29 -10.09 -0.31
C TYR A 174 18.51 -11.36 -1.13
N GLN A 175 18.75 -12.46 -0.44
CA GLN A 175 18.82 -13.80 -1.01
C GLN A 175 17.95 -14.73 -0.15
N PRO A 176 17.10 -15.55 -0.77
CA PRO A 176 16.35 -16.57 -0.04
C PRO A 176 17.28 -17.65 0.49
N LYS A 177 16.81 -18.43 1.44
CA LYS A 177 17.51 -19.65 1.85
C LYS A 177 17.61 -20.61 0.65
N ILE A 178 18.73 -21.31 0.53
CA ILE A 178 18.98 -22.26 -0.58
C ILE A 178 17.89 -23.34 -0.62
N GLU A 179 17.44 -23.80 0.55
CA GLU A 179 16.38 -24.78 0.70
C GLU A 179 15.07 -24.28 0.06
N TYR A 180 14.74 -22.98 0.25
CA TYR A 180 13.53 -22.40 -0.34
C TYR A 180 13.53 -22.50 -1.86
N THR A 181 14.62 -22.14 -2.50
CA THR A 181 14.75 -22.20 -3.97
C THR A 181 14.61 -23.64 -4.48
N LYS A 182 15.25 -24.60 -3.79
CA LYS A 182 15.14 -26.02 -4.13
C LYS A 182 13.70 -26.54 -3.97
N ASP A 183 13.05 -26.23 -2.86
CA ASP A 183 11.68 -26.66 -2.59
C ASP A 183 10.68 -26.02 -3.54
N PHE A 184 10.92 -24.75 -3.92
CA PHE A 184 10.10 -24.06 -4.91
C PHE A 184 10.14 -24.80 -6.26
N TYR A 185 11.34 -25.09 -6.80
CA TYR A 185 11.46 -25.78 -8.09
C TYR A 185 11.08 -27.25 -8.01
N LYS A 186 11.26 -27.92 -6.86
CA LYS A 186 10.71 -29.27 -6.63
C LYS A 186 9.18 -29.27 -6.72
N LYS A 187 8.51 -28.22 -6.22
CA LYS A 187 7.06 -28.05 -6.32
C LYS A 187 6.60 -27.65 -7.72
N PHE A 188 7.42 -26.90 -8.45
CA PHE A 188 7.13 -26.38 -9.78
C PHE A 188 8.29 -26.68 -10.77
N PRO A 189 8.54 -27.96 -11.10
CA PRO A 189 9.72 -28.32 -11.91
C PRO A 189 9.76 -27.66 -13.30
N SER A 190 8.58 -27.44 -13.90
CA SER A 190 8.46 -26.79 -15.21
C SER A 190 8.87 -25.32 -15.22
N LEU A 191 9.09 -24.68 -14.06
CA LEU A 191 9.47 -23.26 -13.96
C LEU A 191 10.99 -23.06 -13.95
N GLU A 192 11.78 -24.09 -13.58
CA GLU A 192 13.24 -23.96 -13.36
C GLU A 192 14.01 -23.50 -14.59
N SER A 193 13.60 -23.92 -15.78
CA SER A 193 14.24 -23.57 -17.06
C SER A 193 13.57 -22.42 -17.80
N LYS A 194 12.59 -21.74 -17.19
CA LYS A 194 11.78 -20.71 -17.84
C LYS A 194 11.94 -19.33 -17.19
N GLN A 195 11.58 -18.32 -17.95
CA GLN A 195 11.49 -16.95 -17.43
C GLN A 195 10.22 -16.80 -16.58
N LEU A 196 10.39 -16.65 -15.27
CA LEU A 196 9.28 -16.53 -14.33
C LEU A 196 8.71 -15.10 -14.33
N LEU A 197 7.52 -14.95 -14.84
CA LEU A 197 6.72 -13.72 -14.80
C LEU A 197 5.81 -13.77 -13.57
N THR A 198 5.85 -12.76 -12.71
CA THR A 198 5.14 -12.80 -11.43
C THR A 198 4.08 -11.70 -11.35
N PHE A 199 2.89 -12.08 -10.92
CA PHE A 199 1.76 -11.19 -10.73
C PHE A 199 1.30 -11.20 -9.25
N PRO A 200 1.82 -10.28 -8.42
CA PRO A 200 1.48 -10.22 -7.00
C PRO A 200 0.20 -9.42 -6.76
N GLY A 201 -0.68 -9.95 -5.91
CA GLY A 201 -1.86 -9.23 -5.46
C GLY A 201 -3.06 -10.12 -5.14
N ARG A 202 -4.03 -9.57 -4.41
CA ARG A 202 -5.28 -10.25 -4.11
C ARG A 202 -6.03 -10.56 -5.41
N LEU A 203 -6.66 -11.73 -5.49
CA LEU A 203 -7.49 -12.09 -6.63
C LEU A 203 -8.80 -11.28 -6.64
N SER A 204 -8.92 -10.40 -7.61
CA SER A 204 -10.14 -9.62 -7.83
C SER A 204 -10.21 -9.13 -9.28
N SER A 205 -11.41 -9.02 -9.82
CA SER A 205 -11.68 -8.73 -11.24
C SER A 205 -11.08 -7.42 -11.75
N TRP A 206 -10.73 -6.50 -10.87
CA TRP A 206 -10.12 -5.22 -11.25
C TRP A 206 -8.59 -5.20 -11.17
N LYS A 207 -7.98 -6.24 -10.58
CA LYS A 207 -6.52 -6.31 -10.42
C LYS A 207 -5.79 -6.67 -11.71
N GLY A 208 -6.45 -7.34 -12.67
CA GLY A 208 -5.87 -7.62 -14.00
C GLY A 208 -5.27 -9.00 -14.16
N GLN A 209 -5.62 -9.99 -13.31
CA GLN A 209 -5.18 -11.38 -13.50
C GLN A 209 -5.61 -11.94 -14.86
N GLU A 210 -6.77 -11.54 -15.39
CA GLU A 210 -7.23 -11.97 -16.72
C GLU A 210 -6.31 -11.44 -17.82
N SER A 211 -5.86 -10.19 -17.72
CA SER A 211 -4.88 -9.60 -18.64
C SER A 211 -3.50 -10.30 -18.55
N PHE A 212 -3.11 -10.71 -17.34
CA PHE A 212 -1.87 -11.47 -17.15
C PHE A 212 -1.96 -12.87 -17.75
N ILE A 213 -3.10 -13.58 -17.61
CA ILE A 213 -3.32 -14.89 -18.22
C ILE A 213 -3.26 -14.76 -19.76
N LYS A 214 -3.91 -13.74 -20.33
CA LYS A 214 -3.83 -13.45 -21.77
C LYS A 214 -2.39 -13.19 -22.20
N LEU A 215 -1.64 -12.39 -21.46
CA LEU A 215 -0.23 -12.13 -21.76
C LEU A 215 0.57 -13.43 -21.84
N ILE A 216 0.40 -14.36 -20.88
CA ILE A 216 1.11 -15.65 -20.88
C ILE A 216 0.72 -16.49 -22.11
N SER A 217 -0.54 -16.44 -22.57
CA SER A 217 -0.95 -17.16 -23.78
C SER A 217 -0.30 -16.62 -25.06
N ASP A 218 -0.03 -15.31 -25.11
CA ASP A 218 0.55 -14.63 -26.27
C ASP A 218 2.10 -14.68 -26.30
N LEU A 219 2.73 -15.18 -25.23
CA LEU A 219 4.18 -15.30 -25.10
C LEU A 219 4.68 -16.71 -25.48
N PRO A 220 5.93 -16.87 -25.96
CA PRO A 220 6.57 -18.17 -26.20
C PRO A 220 6.61 -19.06 -24.94
N ASP A 221 6.79 -20.37 -25.16
CA ASP A 221 6.82 -21.38 -24.08
C ASP A 221 8.01 -21.24 -23.11
N SER A 222 9.00 -20.45 -23.44
CA SER A 222 10.09 -20.06 -22.54
C SER A 222 9.64 -19.16 -21.39
N PHE A 223 8.41 -18.64 -21.42
CA PHE A 223 7.83 -17.84 -20.34
C PHE A 223 6.77 -18.62 -19.57
N CYS A 224 6.74 -18.41 -18.27
CA CYS A 224 5.72 -18.95 -17.38
C CYS A 224 5.21 -17.88 -16.42
N GLY A 225 4.00 -18.07 -15.90
CA GLY A 225 3.31 -17.12 -15.04
C GLY A 225 3.09 -17.65 -13.62
N LEU A 226 3.33 -16.80 -12.62
CA LEU A 226 3.00 -17.08 -11.22
C LEU A 226 2.06 -15.98 -10.69
N ILE A 227 0.82 -16.34 -10.38
CA ILE A 227 -0.15 -15.45 -9.73
C ILE A 227 -0.02 -15.65 -8.22
N VAL A 228 0.46 -14.61 -7.52
CA VAL A 228 0.83 -14.66 -6.11
C VAL A 228 -0.15 -13.88 -5.26
N GLY A 229 -0.76 -14.53 -4.28
CA GLY A 229 -1.67 -13.87 -3.34
C GLY A 229 -2.58 -14.85 -2.62
N PRO A 230 -3.40 -14.39 -1.67
CA PRO A 230 -4.33 -15.23 -0.92
C PRO A 230 -5.48 -15.69 -1.85
N TYR A 231 -5.21 -16.67 -2.69
CA TYR A 231 -6.21 -17.16 -3.65
C TYR A 231 -7.32 -17.99 -2.98
N ASN A 232 -7.06 -18.55 -1.80
CA ASN A 232 -8.09 -19.24 -1.02
C ASN A 232 -9.16 -18.28 -0.48
N ASP A 233 -8.82 -16.99 -0.29
CA ASP A 233 -9.75 -15.94 0.13
C ASP A 233 -10.49 -15.30 -1.06
N ALA A 234 -10.18 -15.73 -2.29
CA ALA A 234 -10.81 -15.22 -3.50
C ALA A 234 -12.28 -15.64 -3.58
N LYS A 235 -13.10 -14.79 -4.22
CA LYS A 235 -14.48 -15.16 -4.54
C LYS A 235 -14.47 -16.42 -5.44
N PRO A 236 -15.14 -17.53 -5.06
CA PRO A 236 -15.06 -18.80 -5.79
C PRO A 236 -15.40 -18.66 -7.28
N LYS A 237 -16.39 -17.82 -7.62
CA LYS A 237 -16.79 -17.54 -9.01
C LYS A 237 -15.64 -16.93 -9.83
N TYR A 238 -14.84 -16.02 -9.22
CA TYR A 238 -13.74 -15.38 -9.92
C TYR A 238 -12.54 -16.34 -10.11
N LEU A 239 -12.20 -17.13 -9.10
CA LEU A 239 -11.17 -18.16 -9.23
C LEU A 239 -11.53 -19.20 -10.28
N LYS A 240 -12.80 -19.66 -10.32
CA LYS A 240 -13.29 -20.56 -11.37
C LYS A 240 -13.13 -19.94 -12.76
N ARG A 241 -13.47 -18.66 -12.92
CA ARG A 241 -13.30 -17.92 -14.19
C ARG A 241 -11.83 -17.89 -14.64
N LEU A 242 -10.90 -17.61 -13.74
CA LEU A 242 -9.46 -17.58 -14.07
C LEU A 242 -8.98 -18.97 -14.52
N ARG A 243 -9.38 -20.04 -13.82
CA ARG A 243 -9.05 -21.42 -14.21
C ARG A 243 -9.62 -21.79 -15.59
N SER A 244 -10.88 -21.41 -15.87
CA SER A 244 -11.47 -21.64 -17.19
C SER A 244 -10.72 -20.88 -18.29
N LEU A 245 -10.24 -19.66 -18.03
CA LEU A 245 -9.42 -18.92 -19.01
C LEU A 245 -8.09 -19.63 -19.29
N ILE A 246 -7.42 -20.14 -18.26
CA ILE A 246 -6.16 -20.89 -18.40
C ILE A 246 -6.37 -22.12 -19.29
N GLN A 247 -7.45 -22.90 -19.03
CA GLN A 247 -7.81 -24.07 -19.84
C GLN A 247 -8.15 -23.69 -21.28
N ASN A 248 -8.97 -22.64 -21.49
CA ASN A 248 -9.37 -22.19 -22.81
C ASN A 248 -8.18 -21.74 -23.68
N TYR A 249 -7.11 -21.20 -23.05
CA TYR A 249 -5.88 -20.83 -23.74
C TYR A 249 -4.87 -22.00 -23.86
N GLY A 250 -5.14 -23.16 -23.24
CA GLY A 250 -4.25 -24.32 -23.27
C GLY A 250 -2.90 -24.08 -22.57
N ILE A 251 -2.87 -23.25 -21.54
CA ILE A 251 -1.62 -22.85 -20.83
C ILE A 251 -1.55 -23.39 -19.41
N ASP A 252 -2.24 -24.48 -19.09
CA ASP A 252 -2.29 -25.07 -17.75
C ASP A 252 -0.91 -25.45 -17.20
N SER A 253 0.03 -25.83 -18.06
CA SER A 253 1.41 -26.17 -17.71
C SER A 253 2.34 -24.95 -17.58
N ARG A 254 1.85 -23.74 -17.86
CA ARG A 254 2.64 -22.51 -17.93
C ARG A 254 2.25 -21.45 -16.90
N ILE A 255 1.12 -21.62 -16.17
CA ILE A 255 0.66 -20.65 -15.20
C ILE A 255 0.21 -21.32 -13.90
N TYR A 256 0.62 -20.74 -12.78
CA TYR A 256 0.40 -21.32 -11.46
C TYR A 256 -0.16 -20.27 -10.50
N PHE A 257 -0.97 -20.74 -9.53
CA PHE A 257 -1.37 -19.95 -8.38
C PHE A 257 -0.49 -20.30 -7.18
N TYR A 258 0.00 -19.25 -6.50
CA TYR A 258 0.83 -19.40 -5.32
C TYR A 258 0.22 -18.62 -4.14
N ASP A 259 -0.06 -19.30 -3.05
CA ASP A 259 -0.55 -18.65 -1.82
C ASP A 259 0.64 -18.04 -1.07
N ALA A 260 0.71 -16.72 -1.05
CA ALA A 260 1.77 -15.97 -0.38
C ALA A 260 1.63 -16.06 1.14
N LYS A 261 1.84 -17.25 1.72
CA LYS A 261 2.02 -17.45 3.16
C LYS A 261 3.44 -17.14 3.60
N ASP A 262 4.38 -17.25 2.66
CA ASP A 262 5.81 -17.05 2.84
C ASP A 262 6.21 -15.59 2.58
N ASP A 263 7.48 -15.30 2.74
CA ASP A 263 8.03 -13.97 2.47
C ASP A 263 7.97 -13.68 0.96
N ILE A 264 7.26 -12.62 0.59
CA ILE A 264 7.11 -12.22 -0.81
C ILE A 264 8.45 -11.92 -1.49
N ARG A 265 9.50 -11.60 -0.72
CA ARG A 265 10.84 -11.34 -1.25
C ARG A 265 11.44 -12.57 -1.93
N ASP A 266 11.17 -13.77 -1.41
CA ASP A 266 11.62 -15.03 -2.01
C ASP A 266 11.08 -15.17 -3.44
N ILE A 267 9.80 -14.84 -3.62
CA ILE A 267 9.17 -14.86 -4.94
C ILE A 267 9.71 -13.75 -5.85
N TYR A 268 9.88 -12.54 -5.32
CA TYR A 268 10.49 -11.47 -6.11
C TYR A 268 11.92 -11.84 -6.53
N TYR A 269 12.70 -12.48 -5.65
CA TYR A 269 14.05 -12.94 -5.99
C TYR A 269 14.06 -13.88 -7.20
N LEU A 270 13.14 -14.83 -7.29
CA LEU A 270 13.01 -15.79 -8.39
C LEU A 270 12.40 -15.16 -9.66
N SER A 271 11.75 -14.00 -9.55
CA SER A 271 11.03 -13.37 -10.67
C SER A 271 11.99 -12.73 -11.68
N SER A 272 11.72 -12.92 -12.96
CA SER A 272 12.36 -12.18 -14.07
C SER A 272 11.71 -10.81 -14.25
N ILE A 273 10.36 -10.74 -14.25
CA ILE A 273 9.60 -9.49 -14.36
C ILE A 273 8.39 -9.59 -13.42
N VAL A 274 8.10 -8.51 -12.71
CA VAL A 274 6.92 -8.39 -11.82
C VAL A 274 5.90 -7.43 -12.44
N PHE A 275 4.62 -7.83 -12.42
CA PHE A 275 3.56 -7.14 -13.15
C PHE A 275 2.54 -6.42 -12.27
N ASN A 276 2.04 -5.30 -12.79
CA ASN A 276 0.82 -4.65 -12.32
C ASN A 276 -0.06 -4.26 -13.54
N LEU A 277 -1.11 -5.02 -13.78
CA LEU A 277 -2.02 -4.84 -14.91
C LEU A 277 -3.44 -4.46 -14.45
N SER A 278 -3.54 -3.68 -13.38
CA SER A 278 -4.83 -3.31 -12.79
C SER A 278 -5.74 -2.59 -13.79
N ALA A 279 -6.96 -3.11 -13.96
CA ALA A 279 -7.98 -2.56 -14.88
C ALA A 279 -8.58 -1.24 -14.39
N LYS A 280 -8.44 -0.93 -13.08
CA LYS A 280 -8.80 0.37 -12.50
C LYS A 280 -7.55 1.05 -11.96
N PRO A 281 -7.49 2.39 -11.96
CA PRO A 281 -6.37 3.11 -11.35
C PRO A 281 -6.14 2.65 -9.90
N GLU A 282 -4.92 2.27 -9.59
CA GLU A 282 -4.52 2.01 -8.20
C GLU A 282 -4.16 3.31 -7.49
N PRO A 283 -4.38 3.39 -6.17
CA PRO A 283 -3.97 4.57 -5.42
C PRO A 283 -2.46 4.79 -5.40
N PHE A 284 -1.65 3.69 -5.47
CA PHE A 284 -0.19 3.79 -5.45
C PHE A 284 0.49 2.69 -6.28
N GLY A 285 0.45 1.45 -5.98
CA GLY A 285 1.22 0.39 -6.68
C GLY A 285 2.34 -0.14 -5.78
N ARG A 286 1.96 -0.53 -4.57
CA ARG A 286 2.92 -0.96 -3.55
C ARG A 286 3.77 -2.15 -3.96
N THR A 287 3.18 -3.18 -4.57
CA THR A 287 3.91 -4.38 -5.03
C THR A 287 4.89 -4.07 -6.15
N THR A 288 4.57 -3.07 -6.98
CA THR A 288 5.46 -2.57 -8.04
C THR A 288 6.71 -1.93 -7.41
N LEU A 289 6.53 -1.07 -6.41
CA LEU A 289 7.63 -0.43 -5.70
C LEU A 289 8.51 -1.46 -4.96
N GLU A 290 7.89 -2.40 -4.24
CA GLU A 290 8.60 -3.44 -3.49
C GLU A 290 9.52 -4.28 -4.41
N ALA A 291 9.01 -4.67 -5.58
CA ALA A 291 9.79 -5.40 -6.58
C ALA A 291 10.92 -4.53 -7.19
N ALA A 292 10.64 -3.26 -7.49
CA ALA A 292 11.64 -2.32 -8.00
C ALA A 292 12.79 -2.11 -7.01
N MET A 293 12.51 -1.98 -5.70
CA MET A 293 13.53 -1.87 -4.66
C MET A 293 14.46 -3.08 -4.61
N MET A 294 13.93 -4.26 -4.87
CA MET A 294 14.74 -5.49 -5.01
C MET A 294 15.49 -5.59 -6.34
N GLY A 295 15.47 -4.53 -7.18
CA GLY A 295 16.12 -4.52 -8.48
C GLY A 295 15.46 -5.43 -9.51
N LYS A 296 14.19 -5.81 -9.29
CA LYS A 296 13.44 -6.62 -10.26
C LYS A 296 12.82 -5.75 -11.31
N LYS A 297 12.89 -6.18 -12.57
CA LYS A 297 12.17 -5.53 -13.66
C LYS A 297 10.69 -5.52 -13.34
N ILE A 298 10.05 -4.39 -13.56
CA ILE A 298 8.62 -4.21 -13.34
C ILE A 298 7.96 -3.81 -14.64
N CYS A 299 6.78 -4.36 -14.93
CA CYS A 299 6.04 -4.02 -16.14
C CYS A 299 4.55 -3.84 -15.79
N GLY A 300 3.90 -2.88 -16.42
CA GLY A 300 2.49 -2.62 -16.16
C GLY A 300 1.88 -1.48 -16.94
N TRP A 301 0.59 -1.28 -16.70
CA TRP A 301 -0.15 -0.21 -17.35
C TRP A 301 0.27 1.18 -16.84
N SER A 302 0.47 2.12 -17.78
CA SER A 302 0.67 3.54 -17.52
C SER A 302 -0.62 4.18 -16.97
N ARG A 303 -1.03 3.77 -15.74
CA ARG A 303 -2.31 4.21 -15.18
C ARG A 303 -2.30 4.25 -13.66
N GLY A 304 -2.83 5.34 -13.09
CA GLY A 304 -2.96 5.52 -11.65
C GLY A 304 -1.62 5.54 -10.93
N GLY A 305 -1.63 5.37 -9.61
CA GLY A 305 -0.42 5.38 -8.80
C GLY A 305 0.58 4.27 -9.14
N ALA A 306 0.13 3.14 -9.71
CA ALA A 306 1.06 2.11 -10.20
C ALA A 306 1.83 2.58 -11.44
N GLY A 307 1.18 3.34 -12.33
CA GLY A 307 1.85 4.01 -13.45
C GLY A 307 2.84 5.06 -12.98
N GLU A 308 2.52 5.81 -11.93
CA GLU A 308 3.46 6.77 -11.32
C GLU A 308 4.71 6.09 -10.75
N VAL A 309 4.54 4.93 -10.10
CA VAL A 309 5.69 4.15 -9.60
C VAL A 309 6.56 3.67 -10.76
N LEU A 310 5.94 3.25 -11.88
CA LEU A 310 6.71 2.92 -13.09
C LEU A 310 7.47 4.14 -13.60
N ASP A 311 6.83 5.30 -13.73
CA ASP A 311 7.49 6.54 -14.18
C ASP A 311 8.69 6.91 -13.30
N LEU A 312 8.59 6.74 -11.99
CA LEU A 312 9.60 7.15 -11.03
C LEU A 312 10.71 6.13 -10.81
N CYS A 313 10.42 4.83 -11.01
CA CYS A 313 11.33 3.76 -10.65
C CYS A 313 11.87 2.97 -11.85
N PHE A 314 11.09 2.83 -12.93
CA PHE A 314 11.46 2.04 -14.10
C PHE A 314 10.58 2.40 -15.31
N PRO A 315 10.78 3.55 -15.96
CA PRO A 315 9.99 4.01 -17.10
C PRO A 315 9.95 3.02 -18.26
N GLU A 316 11.03 2.22 -18.43
CA GLU A 316 11.14 1.20 -19.46
C GLU A 316 10.07 0.10 -19.36
N GLY A 317 9.53 -0.13 -18.18
CA GLY A 317 8.48 -1.14 -17.94
C GLY A 317 7.06 -0.66 -18.23
N LYS A 318 6.88 0.58 -18.65
CA LYS A 318 5.59 1.22 -18.83
C LYS A 318 4.95 0.87 -20.17
N VAL A 319 3.65 0.55 -20.14
CA VAL A 319 2.85 0.24 -21.34
C VAL A 319 1.51 0.98 -21.26
N ASN A 320 1.02 1.50 -22.37
CA ASN A 320 -0.29 2.16 -22.41
C ASN A 320 -1.40 1.19 -22.03
N PHE A 321 -2.39 1.70 -21.29
CA PHE A 321 -3.49 0.87 -20.80
C PHE A 321 -4.25 0.20 -21.95
N GLY A 322 -4.30 -1.14 -21.90
CA GLY A 322 -5.04 -1.94 -22.86
C GLY A 322 -4.28 -2.29 -24.15
N ASP A 323 -3.07 -1.79 -24.34
CA ASP A 323 -2.24 -2.12 -25.51
C ASP A 323 -1.49 -3.45 -25.27
N PHE A 324 -2.16 -4.54 -25.64
CA PHE A 324 -1.63 -5.90 -25.44
C PHE A 324 -0.44 -6.21 -26.36
N ASP A 325 -0.43 -5.71 -27.59
CA ASP A 325 0.67 -5.95 -28.54
C ASP A 325 1.96 -5.27 -28.05
N ALA A 326 1.83 -4.03 -27.58
CA ALA A 326 2.92 -3.33 -26.92
C ALA A 326 3.36 -4.06 -25.63
N LEU A 327 2.44 -4.64 -24.85
CA LEU A 327 2.77 -5.38 -23.63
C LEU A 327 3.59 -6.62 -23.94
N VAL A 328 3.20 -7.43 -24.93
CA VAL A 328 3.94 -8.61 -25.39
C VAL A 328 5.33 -8.23 -25.88
N THR A 329 5.42 -7.21 -26.73
CA THR A 329 6.69 -6.67 -27.25
C THR A 329 7.59 -6.18 -26.10
N LYS A 330 7.02 -5.45 -25.15
CA LYS A 330 7.73 -4.93 -23.96
C LYS A 330 8.32 -6.06 -23.12
N VAL A 331 7.56 -7.13 -22.85
CA VAL A 331 8.05 -8.27 -22.07
C VAL A 331 9.25 -8.94 -22.77
N LYS A 332 9.18 -9.17 -24.10
CA LYS A 332 10.29 -9.73 -24.86
C LYS A 332 11.53 -8.83 -24.79
N SER A 333 11.37 -7.53 -24.96
CA SER A 333 12.45 -6.54 -24.87
C SER A 333 13.07 -6.50 -23.46
N LEU A 334 12.25 -6.42 -22.41
CA LEU A 334 12.75 -6.43 -21.03
C LEU A 334 13.48 -7.74 -20.69
N SER A 335 13.02 -8.88 -21.21
CA SER A 335 13.68 -10.17 -20.98
C SER A 335 15.06 -10.24 -21.58
N ALA A 336 15.27 -9.60 -22.72
CA ALA A 336 16.58 -9.54 -23.40
C ALA A 336 17.50 -8.44 -22.85
N SER A 337 16.96 -7.45 -22.15
CA SER A 337 17.71 -6.33 -21.58
C SER A 337 18.42 -6.69 -20.28
N SER A 338 19.53 -6.07 -19.97
CA SER A 338 20.18 -6.08 -18.65
C SER A 338 19.71 -4.95 -17.74
N THR A 339 18.93 -3.98 -18.27
CA THR A 339 18.44 -2.82 -17.50
C THR A 339 17.51 -3.26 -16.37
N VAL A 340 17.76 -2.75 -15.19
CA VAL A 340 16.95 -2.99 -13.98
C VAL A 340 16.65 -1.65 -13.28
N PRO A 341 15.59 -1.58 -12.44
CA PRO A 341 15.32 -0.37 -11.66
C PRO A 341 16.54 0.04 -10.82
N GLU A 342 16.87 1.33 -10.80
CA GLU A 342 18.00 1.88 -10.04
C GLU A 342 17.57 3.16 -9.27
N ASN A 343 18.35 3.52 -8.24
CA ASN A 343 18.20 4.77 -7.50
C ASN A 343 16.76 5.03 -7.00
N ILE A 344 16.14 4.02 -6.40
CA ILE A 344 14.77 4.13 -5.89
C ILE A 344 14.76 5.01 -4.65
N PHE A 345 14.15 6.19 -4.75
CA PHE A 345 14.07 7.17 -3.66
C PHE A 345 12.74 7.10 -2.86
N LEU A 346 11.79 6.27 -3.27
CA LEU A 346 10.49 6.10 -2.59
C LEU A 346 10.63 5.21 -1.34
N THR A 347 11.51 5.60 -0.41
CA THR A 347 11.75 4.85 0.83
C THR A 347 10.73 5.18 1.91
N ALA A 348 10.53 4.25 2.84
CA ALA A 348 9.70 4.48 4.03
C ALA A 348 10.27 5.62 4.88
N GLU A 349 11.60 5.70 5.02
CA GLU A 349 12.27 6.75 5.76
C GLU A 349 11.98 8.13 5.19
N LEU A 350 12.13 8.32 3.86
CA LEU A 350 11.82 9.59 3.20
C LEU A 350 10.34 9.98 3.35
N MET A 351 9.42 9.01 3.26
CA MET A 351 7.99 9.25 3.49
C MET A 351 7.73 9.73 4.92
N HIS A 352 8.37 9.09 5.90
CA HIS A 352 8.21 9.43 7.31
C HIS A 352 8.82 10.79 7.64
N SER A 353 10.04 11.07 7.15
CA SER A 353 10.67 12.39 7.30
C SER A 353 9.78 13.49 6.73
N LYS A 354 9.33 13.38 5.47
CA LYS A 354 8.43 14.37 4.86
C LYS A 354 7.10 14.53 5.62
N THR A 355 6.60 13.46 6.25
CA THR A 355 5.40 13.54 7.08
C THR A 355 5.66 14.32 8.36
N LEU A 356 6.80 14.07 9.00
CA LEU A 356 7.22 14.78 10.20
C LEU A 356 7.53 16.26 9.91
N ASP A 357 8.22 16.55 8.81
CA ASP A 357 8.48 17.91 8.35
C ASP A 357 7.16 18.68 8.13
N PHE A 358 6.17 18.02 7.53
CA PHE A 358 4.86 18.63 7.34
C PHE A 358 4.13 18.90 8.67
N TYR A 359 4.36 18.10 9.72
CA TYR A 359 3.82 18.42 11.04
C TYR A 359 4.46 19.68 11.62
N TYR A 360 5.79 19.82 11.48
CA TYR A 360 6.50 21.02 11.94
C TYR A 360 6.07 22.27 11.16
N ASP A 361 6.05 22.20 9.82
CA ASP A 361 5.56 23.30 8.96
C ASP A 361 4.17 23.79 9.40
N ALA A 362 3.28 22.86 9.72
CA ALA A 362 1.90 23.18 10.10
C ALA A 362 1.79 23.76 11.52
N LEU A 363 2.66 23.33 12.45
CA LEU A 363 2.69 23.87 13.81
C LEU A 363 3.27 25.29 13.81
N ASP A 364 4.33 25.53 13.05
CA ASP A 364 4.95 26.85 12.92
C ASP A 364 4.01 27.88 12.29
N ASN A 365 3.19 27.46 11.33
CA ASN A 365 2.17 28.30 10.70
C ASN A 365 0.90 28.53 11.56
N LYS A 366 0.77 27.80 12.69
CA LYS A 366 -0.34 27.97 13.66
C LYS A 366 0.01 28.93 14.78
N ALA A 367 1.29 29.08 15.10
CA ALA A 367 1.82 29.96 16.15
C ALA A 367 1.73 31.41 15.72
#